data_5e712ef1c44627c8946791ac93f98693
#
_entry.id   5e712ef1c44627c8946791ac93f98693
#
_cell.length_a   1.000
_cell.length_b   1.000
_cell.length_c   1.000
_cell.angle_alpha   90.00
_cell.angle_beta   90.00
_cell.angle_gamma   90.00
#
_symmetry.space_group_name_H-M   'P 1'
#
loop_
_entity.id
_entity.type
_entity.pdbx_description
1 polymer ?
#
loop_
_entity_poly.entity_id
_entity_poly.type
_entity_poly.pdbx_seq_one_letter_code
_entity_poly.pdbx_strand_id
1 'polypeptide(L)'
;KDIKKHPEKASHLCPMTTGTTVTFWPDDEIFETCIYDFDTLHNRLQETAFLNKNLKIVLTDEREATPHVEEFCYAGGIIDFVKFLNEGKDVPEAFKEPIYIEGKSDPDAPVTKMGEVEVSLQWNSGYGENVMSFANDIYTPEGGMHLEGFRTALTRVINDYARKQNLLKEKDANLTGDDVREGLSAVISVKLPDPQFEGQTKAKLGSSYMRALTLKIVTDGLADYLEEHPKPAREIVKKAQQACKARNAARKAREATRRKSLLETASLPGKLADCSVRDAELTELFIVEGDSAGGSAKDGRRRDIQ
;
A
#
# COMPACT_ATOMS: atom_id res chain seq x y z
N LYS A 1 18.16 -42.22 1.00
CA LYS A 1 18.53 -40.77 0.99
C LYS A 1 19.60 -40.61 2.03
N ASP A 2 20.86 -40.47 1.59
CA ASP A 2 22.01 -40.32 2.49
C ASP A 2 22.08 -38.89 3.00
N ILE A 3 21.74 -38.69 4.25
CA ILE A 3 22.02 -37.44 4.96
C ILE A 3 23.50 -37.44 5.29
N LYS A 4 24.32 -36.73 4.55
CA LYS A 4 25.72 -36.53 4.88
C LYS A 4 25.87 -35.39 5.89
N LYS A 5 26.45 -35.68 7.03
CA LYS A 5 26.85 -34.66 8.00
C LYS A 5 28.16 -34.02 7.51
N HIS A 6 28.11 -32.72 7.17
CA HIS A 6 29.31 -31.93 6.86
C HIS A 6 29.52 -30.87 7.94
N PRO A 7 30.19 -31.23 9.06
CA PRO A 7 30.44 -30.30 10.17
C PRO A 7 31.41 -29.17 9.77
N GLU A 8 32.19 -29.35 8.72
CA GLU A 8 33.25 -28.42 8.32
C GLU A 8 32.76 -27.13 7.70
N LYS A 9 31.61 -27.15 7.00
CA LYS A 9 31.00 -25.96 6.40
C LYS A 9 30.16 -25.11 7.38
N ALA A 10 29.86 -25.64 8.56
CA ALA A 10 29.09 -24.94 9.60
C ALA A 10 29.98 -24.14 10.59
N SER A 11 31.29 -24.16 10.44
CA SER A 11 32.23 -23.60 11.41
C SER A 11 32.23 -22.06 11.50
N HIS A 12 31.62 -21.35 10.58
CA HIS A 12 31.47 -19.89 10.62
C HIS A 12 30.14 -19.41 11.23
N LEU A 13 29.24 -20.34 11.43
CA LEU A 13 27.96 -20.13 12.11
C LEU A 13 28.11 -20.68 13.51
N CYS A 14 27.64 -19.98 14.54
CA CYS A 14 27.56 -20.43 15.94
C CYS A 14 27.79 -21.96 16.12
N PRO A 15 28.47 -22.46 17.13
CA PRO A 15 28.75 -23.90 17.29
C PRO A 15 27.43 -24.68 17.42
N MET A 16 26.83 -25.03 16.31
CA MET A 16 25.59 -25.82 16.26
C MET A 16 25.99 -27.29 16.38
N THR A 17 25.46 -27.95 17.40
CA THR A 17 25.64 -29.38 17.62
C THR A 17 24.77 -30.25 16.71
N THR A 18 23.79 -29.66 16.07
CA THR A 18 22.83 -30.34 15.18
C THR A 18 22.54 -29.49 13.92
N GLY A 19 22.20 -30.15 12.80
CA GLY A 19 21.86 -29.46 11.58
C GLY A 19 21.29 -30.42 10.54
N THR A 20 20.68 -29.86 9.48
CA THR A 20 20.17 -30.61 8.34
C THR A 20 20.79 -30.06 7.07
N THR A 21 21.31 -30.94 6.21
CA THR A 21 21.78 -30.59 4.86
C THR A 21 20.84 -31.23 3.84
N VAL A 22 20.32 -30.40 2.93
CA VAL A 22 19.52 -30.85 1.78
C VAL A 22 20.28 -30.51 0.52
N THR A 23 20.51 -31.51 -0.35
CA THR A 23 21.12 -31.32 -1.66
C THR A 23 20.17 -31.84 -2.73
N PHE A 24 19.98 -31.07 -3.78
CA PHE A 24 19.13 -31.46 -4.91
C PHE A 24 19.69 -30.93 -6.23
N TRP A 25 19.29 -31.57 -7.31
CA TRP A 25 19.56 -31.13 -8.67
C TRP A 25 18.20 -30.96 -9.36
N PRO A 26 17.91 -29.81 -9.99
CA PRO A 26 16.73 -29.68 -10.82
C PRO A 26 16.86 -30.61 -12.03
N ASP A 27 15.73 -31.16 -12.48
CA ASP A 27 15.64 -32.05 -13.62
C ASP A 27 15.47 -31.24 -14.90
N ASP A 28 16.40 -31.36 -15.83
CA ASP A 28 16.42 -30.62 -17.09
C ASP A 28 15.37 -31.12 -18.11
N GLU A 29 14.75 -32.28 -17.88
CA GLU A 29 13.60 -32.73 -18.66
C GLU A 29 12.29 -32.05 -18.22
N ILE A 30 12.24 -31.50 -16.96
CA ILE A 30 11.04 -30.87 -16.39
C ILE A 30 11.16 -29.34 -16.45
N PHE A 31 12.33 -28.77 -16.16
CA PHE A 31 12.56 -27.35 -16.10
C PHE A 31 13.20 -26.81 -17.36
N GLU A 32 12.68 -25.71 -17.90
CA GLU A 32 13.24 -25.06 -19.10
C GLU A 32 14.69 -24.56 -18.87
N THR A 33 15.04 -24.27 -17.63
CA THR A 33 16.40 -23.89 -17.22
C THR A 33 16.71 -24.43 -15.82
N CYS A 34 17.92 -24.98 -15.67
CA CYS A 34 18.46 -25.40 -14.37
C CYS A 34 19.48 -24.42 -13.79
N ILE A 35 19.60 -23.23 -14.43
CA ILE A 35 20.51 -22.16 -13.99
C ILE A 35 19.73 -21.26 -13.03
N TYR A 36 20.17 -21.20 -11.78
CA TYR A 36 19.57 -20.30 -10.78
C TYR A 36 19.97 -18.85 -11.04
N ASP A 37 18.97 -17.98 -10.95
CA ASP A 37 19.19 -16.53 -10.95
C ASP A 37 19.55 -16.06 -9.54
N PHE A 38 20.72 -15.42 -9.41
CA PHE A 38 21.24 -14.99 -8.10
C PHE A 38 20.37 -13.90 -7.49
N ASP A 39 19.93 -12.91 -8.28
CA ASP A 39 19.15 -11.77 -7.77
C ASP A 39 17.79 -12.20 -7.26
N THR A 40 17.15 -13.16 -7.93
CA THR A 40 15.89 -13.75 -7.47
C THR A 40 16.04 -14.43 -6.12
N LEU A 41 17.11 -15.21 -5.91
CA LEU A 41 17.40 -15.86 -4.64
C LEU A 41 17.76 -14.84 -3.56
N HIS A 42 18.63 -13.88 -3.90
CA HIS A 42 19.05 -12.79 -3.02
C HIS A 42 17.83 -12.06 -2.45
N ASN A 43 16.96 -11.53 -3.33
CA ASN A 43 15.77 -10.78 -2.92
C ASN A 43 14.86 -11.62 -2.01
N ARG A 44 14.61 -12.88 -2.39
CA ARG A 44 13.73 -13.76 -1.61
C ARG A 44 14.29 -14.11 -0.23
N LEU A 45 15.58 -14.37 -0.14
CA LEU A 45 16.24 -14.70 1.12
C LEU A 45 16.37 -13.47 2.02
N GLN A 46 16.61 -12.31 1.44
CA GLN A 46 16.62 -11.03 2.16
C GLN A 46 15.25 -10.71 2.76
N GLU A 47 14.16 -10.83 1.97
CA GLU A 47 12.78 -10.69 2.48
C GLU A 47 12.52 -11.65 3.65
N THR A 48 12.92 -12.92 3.51
CA THR A 48 12.76 -13.92 4.57
C THR A 48 13.52 -13.55 5.84
N ALA A 49 14.72 -13.00 5.71
CA ALA A 49 15.51 -12.56 6.85
C ALA A 49 14.89 -11.32 7.54
N PHE A 50 14.30 -10.39 6.79
CA PHE A 50 13.55 -9.27 7.37
C PHE A 50 12.30 -9.72 8.13
N LEU A 51 11.58 -10.74 7.64
CA LEU A 51 10.37 -11.24 8.29
C LEU A 51 10.64 -12.05 9.56
N ASN A 52 11.88 -12.52 9.75
CA ASN A 52 12.27 -13.33 10.89
C ASN A 52 13.43 -12.68 11.64
N LYS A 53 13.11 -11.93 12.70
CA LYS A 53 14.09 -11.22 13.54
C LYS A 53 15.24 -12.13 13.96
N ASN A 54 16.48 -11.68 13.78
CA ASN A 54 17.72 -12.37 14.14
C ASN A 54 18.00 -13.70 13.38
N LEU A 55 17.20 -14.04 12.36
CA LEU A 55 17.52 -15.16 11.49
C LEU A 55 18.71 -14.78 10.59
N LYS A 56 19.82 -15.49 10.72
CA LYS A 56 20.95 -15.33 9.83
C LYS A 56 20.82 -16.27 8.64
N ILE A 57 20.80 -15.70 7.44
CA ILE A 57 20.82 -16.44 6.17
C ILE A 57 22.12 -16.10 5.45
N VAL A 58 22.79 -17.10 4.89
CA VAL A 58 24.00 -16.94 4.07
C VAL A 58 23.71 -17.54 2.70
N LEU A 59 23.79 -16.72 1.66
CA LEU A 59 23.72 -17.15 0.27
C LEU A 59 25.14 -17.20 -0.30
N THR A 60 25.54 -18.33 -0.84
CA THR A 60 26.85 -18.50 -1.48
C THR A 60 26.68 -19.00 -2.91
N ASP A 61 27.19 -18.26 -3.87
CA ASP A 61 27.29 -18.66 -5.27
C ASP A 61 28.72 -19.13 -5.54
N GLU A 62 28.88 -20.42 -5.82
CA GLU A 62 30.16 -21.07 -6.08
C GLU A 62 30.39 -21.31 -7.59
N ARG A 63 29.60 -20.69 -8.50
CA ARG A 63 29.75 -20.91 -9.95
C ARG A 63 31.01 -20.28 -10.53
N GLU A 64 31.53 -19.24 -9.91
CA GLU A 64 32.76 -18.58 -10.30
C GLU A 64 33.95 -19.07 -9.46
N ALA A 65 35.18 -18.80 -9.95
CA ALA A 65 36.40 -19.19 -9.25
C ALA A 65 36.52 -18.57 -7.84
N THR A 66 35.97 -17.37 -7.66
CA THR A 66 35.85 -16.72 -6.35
C THR A 66 34.37 -16.75 -5.93
N PRO A 67 34.00 -17.47 -4.85
CA PRO A 67 32.62 -17.53 -4.42
C PRO A 67 32.08 -16.14 -4.07
N HIS A 68 30.86 -15.83 -4.53
CA HIS A 68 30.10 -14.65 -4.11
C HIS A 68 29.27 -15.01 -2.89
N VAL A 69 29.49 -14.31 -1.77
CA VAL A 69 28.84 -14.60 -0.49
C VAL A 69 28.09 -13.38 0.01
N GLU A 70 26.79 -13.56 0.28
CA GLU A 70 25.92 -12.56 0.87
C GLU A 70 25.37 -13.05 2.21
N GLU A 71 25.35 -12.18 3.21
CA GLU A 71 24.82 -12.49 4.54
C GLU A 71 23.66 -11.54 4.89
N PHE A 72 22.54 -12.11 5.34
CA PHE A 72 21.37 -11.38 5.77
C PHE A 72 21.08 -11.67 7.24
N CYS A 73 20.98 -10.64 8.08
CA CYS A 73 20.59 -10.77 9.48
C CYS A 73 20.07 -9.41 9.98
N TYR A 74 18.79 -9.34 10.30
CA TYR A 74 18.12 -8.10 10.68
C TYR A 74 17.52 -8.21 12.08
N ALA A 75 18.09 -7.49 13.04
CA ALA A 75 17.63 -7.51 14.43
C ALA A 75 16.30 -6.76 14.60
N GLY A 76 16.05 -5.72 13.82
CA GLY A 76 14.80 -4.95 13.82
C GLY A 76 13.65 -5.62 13.05
N GLY A 77 13.94 -6.68 12.27
CA GLY A 77 12.91 -7.39 11.53
C GLY A 77 12.20 -6.50 10.51
N ILE A 78 10.88 -6.44 10.55
CA ILE A 78 10.09 -5.62 9.60
C ILE A 78 10.29 -4.10 9.77
N ILE A 79 10.83 -3.63 10.88
CA ILE A 79 11.24 -2.23 11.06
C ILE A 79 12.41 -1.93 10.11
N ASP A 80 13.41 -2.81 10.09
CA ASP A 80 14.56 -2.68 9.18
C ASP A 80 14.11 -2.83 7.72
N PHE A 81 13.10 -3.67 7.46
CA PHE A 81 12.52 -3.80 6.13
C PHE A 81 11.90 -2.50 5.63
N VAL A 82 11.12 -1.80 6.47
CA VAL A 82 10.54 -0.50 6.08
C VAL A 82 11.62 0.56 5.87
N LYS A 83 12.69 0.56 6.70
CA LYS A 83 13.85 1.43 6.47
C LYS A 83 14.52 1.13 5.12
N PHE A 84 14.71 -0.14 4.79
CA PHE A 84 15.23 -0.60 3.51
C PHE A 84 14.35 -0.14 2.33
N LEU A 85 13.01 -0.28 2.43
CA LEU A 85 12.08 0.18 1.40
C LEU A 85 12.12 1.70 1.18
N ASN A 86 12.65 2.45 2.14
CA ASN A 86 12.82 3.89 2.07
C ASN A 86 14.28 4.32 1.80
N GLU A 87 15.19 3.40 1.55
CA GLU A 87 16.55 3.74 1.13
C GLU A 87 16.52 4.60 -0.14
N GLY A 88 17.31 5.69 -0.12
CA GLY A 88 17.35 6.65 -1.23
C GLY A 88 16.12 7.57 -1.34
N LYS A 89 15.13 7.45 -0.44
CA LYS A 89 14.00 8.37 -0.37
C LYS A 89 14.22 9.42 0.72
N ASP A 90 13.68 10.60 0.49
CA ASP A 90 13.68 11.65 1.51
C ASP A 90 12.62 11.32 2.58
N VAL A 91 13.09 11.03 3.79
CA VAL A 91 12.24 10.77 4.97
C VAL A 91 12.34 11.96 5.92
N PRO A 92 11.24 12.70 6.10
CA PRO A 92 11.22 13.83 7.03
C PRO A 92 11.60 13.42 8.46
N GLU A 93 12.26 14.28 9.21
CA GLU A 93 12.71 14.03 10.59
C GLU A 93 11.56 13.58 11.51
N ALA A 94 10.35 14.08 11.27
CA ALA A 94 9.15 13.65 12.02
C ALA A 94 8.80 12.19 11.84
N PHE A 95 9.27 11.53 10.77
CA PHE A 95 9.00 10.14 10.42
C PHE A 95 10.25 9.27 10.44
N LYS A 96 11.36 9.75 10.98
CA LYS A 96 12.66 9.07 10.96
C LYS A 96 12.61 7.65 11.51
N GLU A 97 11.88 7.44 12.59
CA GLU A 97 11.66 6.10 13.13
C GLU A 97 10.31 5.54 12.61
N PRO A 98 10.33 4.34 12.02
CA PRO A 98 9.09 3.67 11.61
C PRO A 98 8.18 3.40 12.80
N ILE A 99 6.89 3.52 12.59
CA ILE A 99 5.87 3.07 13.54
C ILE A 99 5.84 1.54 13.51
N TYR A 100 5.86 0.91 14.67
CA TYR A 100 5.75 -0.54 14.81
C TYR A 100 4.56 -0.90 15.68
N ILE A 101 3.74 -1.82 15.20
CA ILE A 101 2.53 -2.31 15.87
C ILE A 101 2.56 -3.83 15.80
N GLU A 102 2.37 -4.48 16.94
CA GLU A 102 2.22 -5.93 17.00
C GLU A 102 1.04 -6.32 17.88
N GLY A 103 0.50 -7.48 17.61
CA GLY A 103 -0.55 -8.04 18.45
C GLY A 103 -0.92 -9.46 18.04
N LYS A 104 -1.64 -10.11 18.94
CA LYS A 104 -2.11 -11.49 18.77
C LYS A 104 -3.62 -11.57 18.98
N SER A 105 -4.20 -12.63 18.45
CA SER A 105 -5.59 -13.00 18.76
C SER A 105 -5.74 -13.25 20.27
N ASP A 106 -7.00 -13.20 20.71
CA ASP A 106 -7.36 -13.60 22.08
C ASP A 106 -6.83 -15.03 22.34
N PRO A 107 -6.16 -15.28 23.49
CA PRO A 107 -5.71 -16.62 23.87
C PRO A 107 -6.84 -17.65 23.93
N ASP A 108 -8.06 -17.22 24.23
CA ASP A 108 -9.25 -18.08 24.30
C ASP A 108 -9.94 -18.26 22.91
N ALA A 109 -9.41 -17.65 21.87
CA ALA A 109 -9.94 -17.83 20.52
C ALA A 109 -9.76 -19.28 20.04
N PRO A 110 -10.70 -19.80 19.24
CA PRO A 110 -10.49 -21.09 18.59
C PRO A 110 -9.19 -21.13 17.80
N VAL A 111 -8.46 -22.25 17.83
CA VAL A 111 -7.18 -22.43 17.12
C VAL A 111 -7.29 -22.01 15.64
N THR A 112 -8.42 -22.30 15.01
CA THR A 112 -8.71 -21.92 13.60
C THR A 112 -8.84 -20.41 13.37
N LYS A 113 -8.91 -19.61 14.44
CA LYS A 113 -8.99 -18.14 14.40
C LYS A 113 -7.83 -17.46 15.13
N MET A 114 -6.85 -18.24 15.57
CA MET A 114 -5.62 -17.68 16.12
C MET A 114 -4.79 -17.01 15.03
N GLY A 115 -4.07 -15.97 15.40
CA GLY A 115 -3.15 -15.28 14.50
C GLY A 115 -2.35 -14.22 15.23
N GLU A 116 -1.24 -13.91 14.63
CA GLU A 116 -0.35 -12.81 15.04
C GLU A 116 -0.29 -11.81 13.89
N VAL A 117 -0.21 -10.54 14.23
CA VAL A 117 -0.10 -9.43 13.26
C VAL A 117 1.05 -8.55 13.68
N GLU A 118 1.97 -8.33 12.77
CA GLU A 118 3.03 -7.35 12.89
C GLU A 118 2.91 -6.36 11.73
N VAL A 119 2.99 -5.07 12.03
CA VAL A 119 2.95 -4.01 11.05
C VAL A 119 4.06 -3.01 11.35
N SER A 120 4.82 -2.65 10.33
CA SER A 120 5.71 -1.49 10.38
C SER A 120 5.38 -0.55 9.25
N LEU A 121 5.37 0.76 9.54
CA LEU A 121 4.99 1.77 8.55
C LEU A 121 5.75 3.09 8.76
N GLN A 122 6.02 3.80 7.65
CA GLN A 122 6.75 5.04 7.63
C GLN A 122 6.35 5.88 6.43
N TRP A 123 6.19 7.20 6.60
CA TRP A 123 5.97 8.11 5.49
C TRP A 123 7.28 8.72 5.00
N ASN A 124 7.37 8.90 3.70
CA ASN A 124 8.45 9.63 3.03
C ASN A 124 7.88 10.84 2.26
N SER A 125 8.74 11.71 1.72
CA SER A 125 8.33 12.90 0.98
C SER A 125 7.74 12.60 -0.41
N GLY A 126 7.79 11.35 -0.87
CA GLY A 126 7.26 10.92 -2.16
C GLY A 126 5.72 10.88 -2.20
N TYR A 127 5.20 10.53 -3.38
CA TYR A 127 3.77 10.46 -3.66
C TYR A 127 3.26 9.02 -3.81
N GLY A 128 4.16 8.06 -4.05
CA GLY A 128 3.81 6.66 -4.28
C GLY A 128 3.55 5.88 -2.99
N GLU A 129 2.61 4.93 -3.01
CA GLU A 129 2.40 3.92 -1.98
C GLU A 129 3.34 2.73 -2.25
N ASN A 130 4.02 2.24 -1.22
CA ASN A 130 4.81 1.00 -1.26
C ASN A 130 4.44 0.13 -0.06
N VAL A 131 3.42 -0.68 -0.21
CA VAL A 131 2.87 -1.54 0.85
C VAL A 131 3.03 -3.00 0.47
N MET A 132 3.80 -3.73 1.26
CA MET A 132 4.03 -5.16 1.10
C MET A 132 3.29 -5.93 2.18
N SER A 133 2.64 -7.02 1.79
CA SER A 133 1.89 -7.86 2.73
C SER A 133 2.29 -9.32 2.62
N PHE A 134 2.39 -9.97 3.78
CA PHE A 134 2.88 -11.34 3.92
C PHE A 134 1.96 -12.15 4.82
N ALA A 135 1.80 -13.44 4.49
CA ALA A 135 1.10 -14.40 5.33
C ALA A 135 1.97 -15.66 5.49
N ASN A 136 2.39 -15.97 6.73
CA ASN A 136 3.36 -17.04 7.03
C ASN A 136 4.62 -16.94 6.14
N ASP A 137 5.21 -15.74 6.09
CA ASP A 137 6.40 -15.38 5.29
C ASP A 137 6.22 -15.49 3.76
N ILE A 138 4.99 -15.71 3.28
CA ILE A 138 4.68 -15.75 1.86
C ILE A 138 4.21 -14.38 1.42
N TYR A 139 4.89 -13.79 0.44
CA TYR A 139 4.47 -12.53 -0.16
C TYR A 139 3.11 -12.67 -0.86
N THR A 140 2.19 -11.75 -0.55
CA THR A 140 0.85 -11.70 -1.15
C THR A 140 0.70 -10.45 -2.02
N PRO A 141 1.15 -10.48 -3.29
CA PRO A 141 1.14 -9.29 -4.15
C PRO A 141 -0.27 -8.74 -4.43
N GLU A 142 -1.28 -9.59 -4.42
CA GLU A 142 -2.68 -9.19 -4.54
C GLU A 142 -3.32 -8.84 -3.19
N GLY A 143 -2.53 -8.86 -2.11
CA GLY A 143 -2.99 -8.53 -0.76
C GLY A 143 -3.87 -9.60 -0.14
N GLY A 144 -5.06 -9.22 0.28
CA GLY A 144 -6.05 -10.08 0.93
C GLY A 144 -6.62 -9.46 2.19
N MET A 145 -7.28 -10.28 3.00
CA MET A 145 -8.07 -9.83 4.15
C MET A 145 -7.24 -9.04 5.19
N HIS A 146 -5.99 -9.41 5.43
CA HIS A 146 -5.10 -8.69 6.34
C HIS A 146 -4.76 -7.28 5.83
N LEU A 147 -4.46 -7.14 4.53
CA LEU A 147 -4.20 -5.84 3.92
C LEU A 147 -5.45 -4.95 3.91
N GLU A 148 -6.63 -5.52 3.66
CA GLU A 148 -7.89 -4.77 3.75
C GLU A 148 -8.16 -4.27 5.17
N GLY A 149 -7.89 -5.11 6.18
CA GLY A 149 -7.97 -4.73 7.60
C GLY A 149 -7.05 -3.55 7.91
N PHE A 150 -5.79 -3.63 7.50
CA PHE A 150 -4.80 -2.56 7.65
C PHE A 150 -5.24 -1.25 6.99
N ARG A 151 -5.61 -1.28 5.71
CA ARG A 151 -6.04 -0.08 4.96
C ARG A 151 -7.26 0.58 5.56
N THR A 152 -8.21 -0.21 6.05
CA THR A 152 -9.40 0.27 6.73
C THR A 152 -9.06 0.93 8.07
N ALA A 153 -8.24 0.27 8.90
CA ALA A 153 -7.79 0.80 10.19
C ALA A 153 -7.04 2.12 10.02
N LEU A 154 -6.04 2.14 9.13
CA LEU A 154 -5.20 3.31 8.87
C LEU A 154 -6.04 4.54 8.51
N THR A 155 -6.95 4.37 7.54
CA THR A 155 -7.80 5.49 7.07
C THR A 155 -8.74 5.97 8.16
N ARG A 156 -9.34 5.06 8.91
CA ARG A 156 -10.27 5.38 10.00
C ARG A 156 -9.55 6.13 11.14
N VAL A 157 -8.46 5.56 11.66
CA VAL A 157 -7.76 6.12 12.82
C VAL A 157 -7.22 7.52 12.54
N ILE A 158 -6.66 7.75 11.34
CA ILE A 158 -6.15 9.07 10.97
C ILE A 158 -7.28 10.10 10.86
N ASN A 159 -8.44 9.73 10.31
CA ASN A 159 -9.59 10.63 10.26
C ASN A 159 -10.14 10.93 11.67
N ASP A 160 -10.27 9.90 12.51
CA ASP A 160 -10.78 10.05 13.88
C ASP A 160 -9.84 10.95 14.70
N TYR A 161 -8.52 10.74 14.61
CA TYR A 161 -7.52 11.60 15.24
C TYR A 161 -7.59 13.04 14.72
N ALA A 162 -7.67 13.23 13.40
CA ALA A 162 -7.72 14.55 12.79
C ALA A 162 -8.95 15.35 13.24
N ARG A 163 -10.10 14.68 13.43
CA ARG A 163 -11.31 15.29 13.97
C ARG A 163 -11.20 15.58 15.46
N LYS A 164 -10.72 14.62 16.26
CA LYS A 164 -10.51 14.78 17.72
C LYS A 164 -9.59 15.97 18.03
N GLN A 165 -8.57 16.19 17.19
CA GLN A 165 -7.61 17.29 17.33
C GLN A 165 -8.04 18.59 16.62
N ASN A 166 -9.25 18.66 16.06
CA ASN A 166 -9.76 19.80 15.28
C ASN A 166 -8.88 20.17 14.06
N LEU A 167 -8.10 19.22 13.53
CA LEU A 167 -7.32 19.38 12.29
C LEU A 167 -8.23 19.27 11.05
N LEU A 168 -9.32 18.53 11.14
CA LEU A 168 -10.43 18.50 10.19
C LEU A 168 -11.67 19.09 10.85
N LYS A 169 -12.30 20.10 10.22
CA LYS A 169 -13.56 20.70 10.69
C LYS A 169 -14.72 19.78 10.36
N GLU A 170 -15.83 19.89 11.08
CA GLU A 170 -17.04 19.06 10.87
C GLU A 170 -17.56 19.09 9.44
N LYS A 171 -17.48 20.26 8.77
CA LYS A 171 -17.88 20.45 7.38
C LYS A 171 -16.89 19.92 6.34
N ASP A 172 -15.68 19.58 6.73
CA ASP A 172 -14.68 19.07 5.82
C ASP A 172 -14.95 17.59 5.53
N ALA A 173 -14.79 17.19 4.28
CA ALA A 173 -14.88 15.77 3.90
C ALA A 173 -13.75 14.97 4.56
N ASN A 174 -14.01 13.69 4.86
CA ASN A 174 -12.97 12.80 5.32
C ASN A 174 -11.86 12.62 4.28
N LEU A 175 -10.64 12.42 4.78
CA LEU A 175 -9.51 11.99 3.97
C LEU A 175 -9.80 10.60 3.41
N THR A 176 -9.51 10.39 2.13
CA THR A 176 -9.64 9.07 1.50
C THR A 176 -8.44 8.19 1.85
N GLY A 177 -8.57 6.87 1.62
CA GLY A 177 -7.46 5.95 1.79
C GLY A 177 -6.23 6.34 0.96
N ASP A 178 -6.43 6.81 -0.26
CA ASP A 178 -5.34 7.25 -1.15
C ASP A 178 -4.63 8.50 -0.60
N ASP A 179 -5.38 9.46 -0.05
CA ASP A 179 -4.80 10.65 0.57
C ASP A 179 -3.90 10.29 1.77
N VAL A 180 -4.32 9.28 2.56
CA VAL A 180 -3.61 8.83 3.76
C VAL A 180 -2.37 8.01 3.41
N ARG A 181 -2.41 7.25 2.31
CA ARG A 181 -1.31 6.38 1.89
C ARG A 181 -0.32 7.04 0.96
N GLU A 182 -0.50 8.31 0.62
CA GLU A 182 0.47 9.04 -0.20
C GLU A 182 1.83 9.12 0.51
N GLY A 183 2.87 8.58 -0.14
CA GLY A 183 4.23 8.49 0.38
C GLY A 183 4.40 7.45 1.51
N LEU A 184 3.47 6.54 1.71
CA LEU A 184 3.54 5.48 2.71
C LEU A 184 4.39 4.30 2.21
N SER A 185 5.36 3.89 3.02
CA SER A 185 5.99 2.57 2.94
C SER A 185 5.57 1.76 4.16
N ALA A 186 5.05 0.55 3.95
CA ALA A 186 4.59 -0.31 5.03
C ALA A 186 4.82 -1.79 4.73
N VAL A 187 5.06 -2.56 5.77
CA VAL A 187 5.13 -4.02 5.73
C VAL A 187 4.13 -4.57 6.73
N ILE A 188 3.25 -5.45 6.25
CA ILE A 188 2.28 -6.16 7.05
C ILE A 188 2.62 -7.65 7.01
N SER A 189 2.96 -8.23 8.16
CA SER A 189 3.23 -9.66 8.31
C SER A 189 2.20 -10.27 9.25
N VAL A 190 1.54 -11.34 8.79
CA VAL A 190 0.61 -12.09 9.62
C VAL A 190 1.02 -13.55 9.69
N LYS A 191 0.87 -14.14 10.88
CA LYS A 191 1.11 -15.56 11.13
C LYS A 191 -0.17 -16.22 11.60
N LEU A 192 -0.54 -17.30 10.97
CA LEU A 192 -1.78 -18.02 11.27
C LEU A 192 -1.61 -19.52 11.02
N PRO A 193 -2.31 -20.40 11.80
CA PRO A 193 -2.14 -21.85 11.73
C PRO A 193 -2.54 -22.45 10.40
N ASP A 194 -3.66 -21.97 9.82
CA ASP A 194 -4.26 -22.52 8.58
C ASP A 194 -4.61 -21.38 7.62
N PRO A 195 -3.64 -20.89 6.83
CA PRO A 195 -3.87 -19.81 5.87
C PRO A 195 -4.68 -20.31 4.68
N GLN A 196 -5.82 -19.68 4.42
CA GLN A 196 -6.60 -19.90 3.22
C GLN A 196 -6.18 -18.89 2.16
N PHE A 197 -5.59 -19.37 1.06
CA PHE A 197 -5.19 -18.53 -0.06
C PHE A 197 -6.15 -18.66 -1.23
N GLU A 198 -6.32 -17.60 -1.98
CA GLU A 198 -6.97 -17.66 -3.29
C GLU A 198 -5.96 -18.16 -4.32
N GLY A 199 -6.14 -19.40 -4.78
CA GLY A 199 -5.30 -20.03 -5.80
C GLY A 199 -3.98 -20.63 -5.32
N GLN A 200 -3.34 -21.41 -6.19
CA GLN A 200 -2.09 -22.15 -5.91
C GLN A 200 -0.88 -21.23 -5.75
N THR A 201 -0.88 -20.08 -6.41
CA THR A 201 0.22 -19.09 -6.33
C THR A 201 0.31 -18.39 -4.98
N LYS A 202 -0.71 -18.55 -4.12
CA LYS A 202 -0.80 -17.91 -2.79
C LYS A 202 -0.70 -16.38 -2.84
N ALA A 203 -1.09 -15.79 -3.96
CA ALA A 203 -0.95 -14.34 -4.19
C ALA A 203 -1.88 -13.48 -3.31
N LYS A 204 -2.97 -14.07 -2.78
CA LYS A 204 -3.97 -13.37 -1.98
C LYS A 204 -4.43 -14.20 -0.80
N LEU A 205 -4.45 -13.60 0.40
CA LEU A 205 -4.96 -14.25 1.62
C LEU A 205 -6.48 -14.09 1.74
N GLY A 206 -7.21 -15.21 1.73
CA GLY A 206 -8.67 -15.26 1.83
C GLY A 206 -9.22 -15.40 3.25
N SER A 207 -8.39 -15.71 4.27
CA SER A 207 -8.80 -15.94 5.65
C SER A 207 -9.55 -14.74 6.25
N SER A 208 -10.87 -14.75 6.22
CA SER A 208 -11.74 -13.58 6.50
C SER A 208 -11.57 -13.00 7.91
N TYR A 209 -11.30 -13.84 8.92
CA TYR A 209 -11.10 -13.40 10.31
C TYR A 209 -9.84 -12.52 10.47
N MET A 210 -8.85 -12.68 9.61
CA MET A 210 -7.64 -11.86 9.63
C MET A 210 -7.93 -10.39 9.33
N ARG A 211 -9.01 -10.09 8.60
CA ARG A 211 -9.44 -8.70 8.40
C ARG A 211 -9.83 -8.03 9.70
N ALA A 212 -10.67 -8.70 10.51
CA ALA A 212 -11.11 -8.16 11.79
C ALA A 212 -9.97 -8.08 12.81
N LEU A 213 -9.09 -9.10 12.85
CA LEU A 213 -7.94 -9.14 13.75
C LEU A 213 -6.95 -8.00 13.42
N THR A 214 -6.57 -7.87 12.16
CA THR A 214 -5.65 -6.80 11.72
C THR A 214 -6.28 -5.42 11.92
N LEU A 215 -7.57 -5.27 11.59
CA LEU A 215 -8.30 -4.01 11.83
C LEU A 215 -8.23 -3.60 13.31
N LYS A 216 -8.49 -4.53 14.23
CA LYS A 216 -8.45 -4.26 15.67
C LYS A 216 -7.06 -3.86 16.13
N ILE A 217 -6.05 -4.71 15.88
CA ILE A 217 -4.68 -4.50 16.36
C ILE A 217 -4.10 -3.19 15.81
N VAL A 218 -4.31 -2.91 14.52
CA VAL A 218 -3.81 -1.67 13.91
C VAL A 218 -4.59 -0.45 14.41
N THR A 219 -5.91 -0.58 14.65
CA THR A 219 -6.71 0.54 15.20
C THR A 219 -6.21 0.91 16.58
N ASP A 220 -6.05 -0.07 17.46
CA ASP A 220 -5.63 0.16 18.84
C ASP A 220 -4.20 0.72 18.88
N GLY A 221 -3.22 0.01 18.26
CA GLY A 221 -1.81 0.41 18.30
C GLY A 221 -1.51 1.74 17.60
N LEU A 222 -2.18 2.02 16.46
CA LEU A 222 -1.99 3.31 15.79
C LEU A 222 -2.65 4.47 16.54
N ALA A 223 -3.82 4.25 17.18
CA ALA A 223 -4.46 5.28 17.98
C ALA A 223 -3.57 5.67 19.17
N ASP A 224 -3.03 4.68 19.89
CA ASP A 224 -2.11 4.90 20.99
C ASP A 224 -0.87 5.67 20.52
N TYR A 225 -0.25 5.24 19.41
CA TYR A 225 0.91 5.94 18.85
C TYR A 225 0.63 7.41 18.52
N LEU A 226 -0.50 7.70 17.88
CA LEU A 226 -0.85 9.08 17.51
C LEU A 226 -1.10 9.98 18.72
N GLU A 227 -1.61 9.41 19.82
CA GLU A 227 -1.81 10.14 21.07
C GLU A 227 -0.49 10.41 21.81
N GLU A 228 0.41 9.43 21.82
CA GLU A 228 1.73 9.54 22.47
C GLU A 228 2.70 10.44 21.67
N HIS A 229 2.53 10.53 20.35
CA HIS A 229 3.44 11.24 19.45
C HIS A 229 2.74 12.35 18.66
N PRO A 230 2.29 13.44 19.33
CA PRO A 230 1.46 14.47 18.69
C PRO A 230 2.15 15.26 17.57
N LYS A 231 3.50 15.35 17.56
CA LYS A 231 4.24 16.02 16.48
C LYS A 231 4.22 15.21 15.19
N PRO A 232 4.68 13.94 15.16
CA PRO A 232 4.52 13.06 13.99
C PRO A 232 3.06 12.94 13.53
N ALA A 233 2.13 12.76 14.46
CA ALA A 233 0.71 12.64 14.15
C ALA A 233 0.15 13.83 13.37
N ARG A 234 0.51 15.07 13.74
CA ARG A 234 0.11 16.27 13.01
C ARG A 234 0.70 16.33 11.61
N GLU A 235 1.96 15.95 11.45
CA GLU A 235 2.61 15.94 10.13
C GLU A 235 2.00 14.85 9.21
N ILE A 236 1.61 13.68 9.75
CA ILE A 236 0.85 12.67 8.99
C ILE A 236 -0.48 13.25 8.48
N VAL A 237 -1.27 13.87 9.36
CA VAL A 237 -2.55 14.50 8.97
C VAL A 237 -2.32 15.62 7.95
N LYS A 238 -1.31 16.46 8.15
CA LYS A 238 -0.98 17.56 7.24
C LYS A 238 -0.59 17.04 5.84
N LYS A 239 0.23 16.00 5.76
CA LYS A 239 0.57 15.34 4.49
C LYS A 239 -0.68 14.81 3.79
N ALA A 240 -1.53 14.08 4.48
CA ALA A 240 -2.78 13.58 3.93
C ALA A 240 -3.74 14.70 3.48
N GLN A 241 -3.79 15.83 4.21
CA GLN A 241 -4.55 17.02 3.78
C GLN A 241 -3.97 17.67 2.52
N GLN A 242 -2.65 17.68 2.36
CA GLN A 242 -2.00 18.18 1.14
C GLN A 242 -2.33 17.30 -0.05
N ALA A 243 -2.27 15.97 0.10
CA ALA A 243 -2.68 14.99 -0.91
C ALA A 243 -4.16 15.20 -1.32
N CYS A 244 -5.05 15.34 -0.35
CA CYS A 244 -6.47 15.61 -0.58
C CYS A 244 -6.69 16.91 -1.38
N LYS A 245 -5.98 17.99 -1.03
CA LYS A 245 -6.05 19.26 -1.76
C LYS A 245 -5.56 19.10 -3.20
N ALA A 246 -4.42 18.44 -3.40
CA ALA A 246 -3.84 18.18 -4.73
C ALA A 246 -4.79 17.35 -5.60
N ARG A 247 -5.35 16.26 -5.06
CA ARG A 247 -6.33 15.42 -5.74
C ARG A 247 -7.58 16.19 -6.15
N ASN A 248 -8.13 17.01 -5.23
CA ASN A 248 -9.30 17.82 -5.52
C ASN A 248 -9.02 18.90 -6.57
N ALA A 249 -7.83 19.53 -6.54
CA ALA A 249 -7.41 20.50 -7.55
C ALA A 249 -7.26 19.83 -8.93
N ALA A 250 -6.62 18.65 -8.99
CA ALA A 250 -6.48 17.87 -10.21
C ALA A 250 -7.84 17.46 -10.80
N ARG A 251 -8.79 17.04 -9.96
CA ARG A 251 -10.15 16.71 -10.39
C ARG A 251 -10.86 17.92 -11.00
N LYS A 252 -10.83 19.07 -10.32
CA LYS A 252 -11.43 20.31 -10.82
C LYS A 252 -10.79 20.75 -12.15
N ALA A 253 -9.46 20.63 -12.29
CA ALA A 253 -8.77 20.96 -13.53
C ALA A 253 -9.21 20.05 -14.69
N ARG A 254 -9.27 18.72 -14.44
CA ARG A 254 -9.77 17.74 -15.44
C ARG A 254 -11.22 18.01 -15.85
N GLU A 255 -12.10 18.32 -14.89
CA GLU A 255 -13.50 18.68 -15.17
C GLU A 255 -13.58 19.96 -15.99
N ALA A 256 -12.77 20.98 -15.67
CA ALA A 256 -12.72 22.22 -16.44
C ALA A 256 -12.22 21.98 -17.88
N THR A 257 -11.18 21.15 -18.06
CA THR A 257 -10.67 20.79 -19.39
C THR A 257 -11.70 20.01 -20.19
N ARG A 258 -12.36 19.01 -19.58
CA ARG A 258 -13.45 18.26 -20.25
C ARG A 258 -14.60 19.17 -20.65
N ARG A 259 -14.95 20.15 -19.83
CA ARG A 259 -15.99 21.13 -20.16
C ARG A 259 -15.56 22.03 -21.34
N LYS A 260 -14.30 22.49 -21.34
CA LYS A 260 -13.75 23.24 -22.49
C LYS A 260 -13.75 22.41 -23.76
N SER A 261 -13.25 21.15 -23.68
CA SER A 261 -13.24 20.22 -24.80
C SER A 261 -14.66 19.88 -25.31
N LEU A 262 -15.63 19.73 -24.41
CA LEU A 262 -17.05 19.56 -24.81
C LEU A 262 -17.63 20.81 -25.44
N LEU A 263 -17.20 22.00 -25.05
CA LEU A 263 -17.60 23.27 -25.61
C LEU A 263 -16.85 23.58 -26.94
N GLU A 264 -15.61 23.08 -27.09
CA GLU A 264 -14.80 23.27 -28.31
C GLU A 264 -15.05 22.17 -29.36
N THR A 265 -15.38 20.92 -28.94
CA THR A 265 -15.70 19.78 -29.82
C THR A 265 -17.20 19.70 -30.13
N ALA A 266 -18.04 20.23 -29.28
CA ALA A 266 -19.39 20.59 -29.58
C ALA A 266 -19.39 22.05 -30.11
N SER A 267 -18.98 22.23 -31.36
CA SER A 267 -19.87 23.07 -32.15
C SER A 267 -21.23 22.38 -31.97
N LEU A 268 -22.03 22.88 -31.00
CA LEU A 268 -23.46 22.58 -30.93
C LEU A 268 -23.93 22.56 -32.38
N PRO A 269 -24.57 21.47 -32.89
CA PRO A 269 -25.01 21.43 -34.28
C PRO A 269 -25.57 22.79 -34.54
N GLY A 270 -25.20 23.43 -35.66
CA GLY A 270 -25.43 24.87 -35.93
C GLY A 270 -26.77 25.46 -35.53
N LYS A 271 -27.70 24.61 -35.10
CA LYS A 271 -29.05 24.88 -34.62
C LYS A 271 -29.20 25.16 -33.13
N LEU A 272 -28.18 24.83 -32.28
CA LEU A 272 -28.24 25.07 -30.84
C LEU A 272 -27.35 26.25 -30.44
N ALA A 273 -27.71 26.92 -29.37
CA ALA A 273 -26.92 27.99 -28.75
C ALA A 273 -27.07 27.90 -27.24
N ASP A 274 -25.98 28.12 -26.49
CA ASP A 274 -25.92 28.03 -25.04
C ASP A 274 -25.79 29.41 -24.39
N CYS A 275 -26.19 29.54 -23.11
CA CYS A 275 -26.06 30.75 -22.31
C CYS A 275 -24.88 30.67 -21.35
N SER A 276 -24.45 31.81 -20.81
CA SER A 276 -23.31 31.88 -19.88
C SER A 276 -23.66 31.52 -18.45
N VAL A 277 -24.88 31.81 -18.00
CA VAL A 277 -25.40 31.46 -16.67
C VAL A 277 -25.72 29.97 -16.64
N ARG A 278 -25.37 29.31 -15.53
CA ARG A 278 -25.49 27.85 -15.35
C ARG A 278 -26.56 27.44 -14.34
N ASP A 279 -27.15 28.40 -13.71
CA ASP A 279 -28.26 28.15 -12.79
C ASP A 279 -29.55 28.02 -13.60
N ALA A 280 -30.16 26.84 -13.59
CA ALA A 280 -31.35 26.52 -14.34
C ALA A 280 -32.55 27.41 -13.96
N GLU A 281 -32.58 27.93 -12.73
CA GLU A 281 -33.63 28.83 -12.24
C GLU A 281 -33.51 30.24 -12.84
N LEU A 282 -32.31 30.60 -13.30
CA LEU A 282 -32.00 31.92 -13.89
C LEU A 282 -31.91 31.91 -15.42
N THR A 283 -32.13 30.77 -16.07
CA THR A 283 -31.98 30.60 -17.49
C THR A 283 -33.32 30.33 -18.18
N GLU A 284 -33.42 30.71 -19.44
CA GLU A 284 -34.61 30.54 -20.27
C GLU A 284 -34.31 29.66 -21.48
N LEU A 285 -35.14 28.66 -21.76
CA LEU A 285 -35.01 27.80 -22.92
C LEU A 285 -36.00 28.28 -24.03
N PHE A 286 -35.44 28.64 -25.18
CA PHE A 286 -36.21 29.01 -26.40
C PHE A 286 -36.15 27.85 -27.39
N ILE A 287 -37.32 27.42 -27.83
CA ILE A 287 -37.47 26.42 -28.87
C ILE A 287 -38.12 27.14 -30.09
N VAL A 288 -37.42 27.09 -31.21
CA VAL A 288 -37.86 27.73 -32.44
C VAL A 288 -37.91 26.70 -33.58
N GLU A 289 -38.88 26.87 -34.51
CA GLU A 289 -39.02 26.00 -35.67
C GLU A 289 -38.28 26.58 -36.88
N GLY A 290 -37.43 25.75 -37.50
CA GLY A 290 -36.74 26.09 -38.75
C GLY A 290 -35.48 26.94 -38.59
N ASP A 291 -34.62 26.89 -39.62
CA ASP A 291 -33.30 27.52 -39.59
C ASP A 291 -33.33 29.05 -39.65
N SER A 292 -34.33 29.63 -40.33
CA SER A 292 -34.53 31.09 -40.40
C SER A 292 -34.88 31.68 -39.03
N ALA A 293 -35.84 31.07 -38.34
CA ALA A 293 -36.22 31.50 -37.00
C ALA A 293 -35.07 31.28 -35.98
N GLY A 294 -34.34 30.16 -36.11
CA GLY A 294 -33.18 29.86 -35.28
C GLY A 294 -32.05 30.87 -35.44
N GLY A 295 -31.78 31.37 -36.63
CA GLY A 295 -30.78 32.42 -36.88
C GLY A 295 -31.17 33.73 -36.21
N SER A 296 -32.37 34.23 -36.43
CA SER A 296 -32.86 35.46 -35.81
C SER A 296 -32.94 35.39 -34.29
N ALA A 297 -33.34 34.23 -33.72
CA ALA A 297 -33.37 34.02 -32.29
C ALA A 297 -31.94 34.03 -31.66
N LYS A 298 -30.95 33.47 -32.38
CA LYS A 298 -29.55 33.51 -31.93
C LYS A 298 -28.96 34.91 -31.87
N ASP A 299 -29.32 35.74 -32.86
CA ASP A 299 -28.80 37.11 -32.94
C ASP A 299 -29.48 38.05 -31.93
N GLY A 300 -30.76 37.84 -31.66
CA GLY A 300 -31.58 38.70 -30.79
C GLY A 300 -31.61 38.29 -29.31
N ARG A 301 -31.05 37.11 -28.93
CA ARG A 301 -31.13 36.60 -27.58
C ARG A 301 -30.23 37.34 -26.55
N ARG A 302 -30.57 37.23 -25.31
CA ARG A 302 -29.69 37.58 -24.18
C ARG A 302 -28.73 36.42 -23.90
N ARG A 303 -27.48 36.58 -24.33
CA ARG A 303 -26.45 35.52 -24.25
C ARG A 303 -26.09 35.10 -22.82
N ASP A 304 -26.45 35.87 -21.80
CA ASP A 304 -26.24 35.58 -20.39
C ASP A 304 -27.20 34.51 -19.87
N ILE A 305 -28.49 34.57 -20.25
CA ILE A 305 -29.53 33.71 -19.70
C ILE A 305 -30.29 32.86 -20.73
N GLN A 306 -30.07 33.12 -22.03
CA GLN A 306 -30.76 32.43 -23.13
C GLN A 306 -29.84 31.71 -24.09
#